data_e1721538a082965920a97719b3cfb771
#
_entry.id   e1721538a082965920a97719b3cfb771
#
_cell.length_a   1.000
_cell.length_b   1.000
_cell.length_c   1.000
_cell.angle_alpha   90.00
_cell.angle_beta   90.00
_cell.angle_gamma   90.00
#
_symmetry.space_group_name_H-M   'P 1'
#
loop_
_entity.id
_entity.type
_entity.pdbx_description
1 polymer ?
#
loop_
_entity_poly.entity_id
_entity_poly.type
_entity_poly.pdbx_seq_one_letter_code
_entity_poly.pdbx_strand_id
1 'polypeptide(L)'
;MTTKYLHSMIRVTDPQATVAFFELIGLQEVRRFDSEAGRFTLIFLAAPGQEGLAEVELTYNWPPEDGEAEVYGGGRNFGHLAYRVDDI
;
A
#
# COMPACT_ATOMS: atom_id res chain seq x y z
N MET A 1 15.85 -12.88 -18.57
CA MET A 1 15.61 -12.08 -17.34
C MET A 1 14.47 -12.69 -16.56
N THR A 2 14.66 -12.89 -15.27
CA THR A 2 13.58 -13.34 -14.38
C THR A 2 12.91 -12.11 -13.78
N THR A 3 11.60 -12.06 -13.87
CA THR A 3 10.82 -10.91 -13.38
C THR A 3 9.76 -11.41 -12.41
N LYS A 4 9.64 -10.73 -11.28
CA LYS A 4 8.67 -11.05 -10.24
C LYS A 4 7.83 -9.83 -9.92
N TYR A 5 6.52 -9.96 -10.03
CA TYR A 5 5.62 -8.90 -9.60
C TYR A 5 5.56 -8.88 -8.07
N LEU A 6 5.81 -7.74 -7.47
CA LEU A 6 5.84 -7.59 -6.02
C LEU A 6 4.54 -7.03 -5.47
N HIS A 7 4.15 -5.86 -5.94
CA HIS A 7 2.94 -5.22 -5.39
C HIS A 7 2.42 -4.08 -6.25
N SER A 8 1.17 -3.71 -5.99
CA SER A 8 0.59 -2.46 -6.46
C SER A 8 0.42 -1.56 -5.25
N MET A 9 0.75 -0.28 -5.39
CA MET A 9 0.62 0.69 -4.30
C MET A 9 -0.51 1.66 -4.61
N ILE A 10 -1.38 1.86 -3.62
CA ILE A 10 -2.43 2.88 -3.70
C ILE A 10 -2.36 3.75 -2.44
N ARG A 11 -2.74 5.01 -2.59
CA ARG A 11 -2.82 5.95 -1.48
C ARG A 11 -4.22 5.92 -0.89
N VAL A 12 -4.33 5.95 0.44
CA VAL A 12 -5.60 5.86 1.15
C VAL A 12 -5.70 6.94 2.21
N THR A 13 -6.92 7.39 2.48
CA THR A 13 -7.18 8.38 3.53
C THR A 13 -7.69 7.75 4.81
N ASP A 14 -8.28 6.56 4.72
CA ASP A 14 -8.79 5.83 5.88
C ASP A 14 -8.24 4.40 5.80
N PRO A 15 -7.05 4.17 6.40
CA PRO A 15 -6.43 2.85 6.30
C PRO A 15 -7.24 1.76 6.97
N GLN A 16 -7.93 2.05 8.08
CA GLN A 16 -8.74 1.03 8.75
C GLN A 16 -9.89 0.55 7.89
N ALA A 17 -10.59 1.47 7.24
CA ALA A 17 -11.70 1.11 6.36
C ALA A 17 -11.21 0.35 5.14
N THR A 18 -10.06 0.73 4.60
CA THR A 18 -9.50 0.08 3.43
C THR A 18 -9.04 -1.34 3.76
N VAL A 19 -8.37 -1.52 4.90
CA VAL A 19 -7.96 -2.85 5.35
C VAL A 19 -9.19 -3.73 5.54
N ALA A 20 -10.23 -3.20 6.19
CA ALA A 20 -11.47 -3.96 6.41
C ALA A 20 -12.09 -4.41 5.09
N PHE A 21 -12.08 -3.55 4.07
CA PHE A 21 -12.58 -3.91 2.75
C PHE A 21 -11.80 -5.09 2.16
N PHE A 22 -10.47 -5.01 2.19
CA PHE A 22 -9.66 -6.09 1.62
C PHE A 22 -9.78 -7.38 2.42
N GLU A 23 -9.99 -7.30 3.74
CA GLU A 23 -10.24 -8.48 4.55
C GLU A 23 -11.54 -9.18 4.16
N LEU A 24 -12.55 -8.41 3.75
CA LEU A 24 -13.80 -9.00 3.29
C LEU A 24 -13.62 -9.87 2.06
N ILE A 25 -12.65 -9.56 1.21
CA ILE A 25 -12.39 -10.35 0.00
C ILE A 25 -11.22 -11.32 0.18
N GLY A 26 -10.77 -11.51 1.43
CA GLY A 26 -9.84 -12.58 1.77
C GLY A 26 -8.39 -12.19 1.91
N LEU A 27 -8.04 -10.91 1.77
CA LEU A 27 -6.66 -10.49 2.02
C LEU A 27 -6.44 -10.31 3.52
N GLN A 28 -5.18 -10.42 3.93
CA GLN A 28 -4.79 -10.23 5.33
C GLN A 28 -3.57 -9.31 5.36
N GLU A 29 -3.48 -8.52 6.41
CA GLU A 29 -2.30 -7.69 6.63
C GLU A 29 -1.12 -8.59 6.96
N VAL A 30 -0.02 -8.44 6.20
CA VAL A 30 1.16 -9.27 6.38
C VAL A 30 2.31 -8.51 7.02
N ARG A 31 2.36 -7.17 6.85
CA ARG A 31 3.32 -6.33 7.56
C ARG A 31 2.90 -4.88 7.47
N ARG A 32 3.46 -4.08 8.37
CA ARG A 32 3.14 -2.65 8.46
C ARG A 32 4.42 -1.90 8.83
N PHE A 33 4.57 -0.71 8.30
CA PHE A 33 5.73 0.13 8.56
C PHE A 33 5.29 1.57 8.73
N ASP A 34 5.72 2.20 9.83
CA ASP A 34 5.49 3.62 10.10
C ASP A 34 6.79 4.39 9.93
N SER A 35 6.74 5.50 9.20
CA SER A 35 7.87 6.40 9.06
C SER A 35 7.52 7.74 9.68
N GLU A 36 8.12 8.07 10.81
CA GLU A 36 7.89 9.37 11.43
C GLU A 36 8.56 10.48 10.63
N ALA A 37 9.76 10.21 10.10
CA ALA A 37 10.46 11.20 9.30
C ALA A 37 9.70 11.55 8.03
N GLY A 38 9.13 10.56 7.36
CA GLY A 38 8.34 10.76 6.15
C GLY A 38 6.87 11.03 6.41
N ARG A 39 6.41 10.81 7.64
CA ARG A 39 5.03 11.01 8.06
C ARG A 39 4.07 10.19 7.21
N PHE A 40 4.33 8.88 7.15
CA PHE A 40 3.46 7.97 6.44
C PHE A 40 3.48 6.58 7.07
N THR A 41 2.44 5.81 6.78
CA THR A 41 2.32 4.41 7.15
C THR A 41 2.14 3.58 5.89
N LEU A 42 2.86 2.48 5.79
CA LEU A 42 2.69 1.49 4.73
C LEU A 42 2.06 0.24 5.33
N ILE A 43 1.03 -0.27 4.67
CA ILE A 43 0.36 -1.50 5.09
C ILE A 43 0.34 -2.44 3.90
N PHE A 44 0.89 -3.64 4.08
CA PHE A 44 0.97 -4.62 3.01
C PHE A 44 -0.04 -5.74 3.27
N LEU A 45 -0.86 -6.03 2.28
CA LEU A 45 -1.92 -7.02 2.35
C LEU A 45 -1.71 -8.08 1.28
N ALA A 46 -2.05 -9.32 1.59
CA ALA A 46 -1.95 -10.41 0.61
C ALA A 46 -3.01 -11.47 0.91
N ALA A 47 -3.42 -12.19 -0.11
CA ALA A 47 -4.22 -13.40 0.08
C ALA A 47 -3.33 -14.47 0.70
N PRO A 48 -3.90 -15.42 1.46
CA PRO A 48 -3.11 -16.51 2.05
C PRO A 48 -2.29 -17.24 0.98
N GLY A 49 -1.01 -17.43 1.26
CA GLY A 49 -0.09 -18.08 0.33
C GLY A 49 0.49 -17.16 -0.74
N GLN A 50 0.11 -15.89 -0.77
CA GLN A 50 0.56 -14.93 -1.78
C GLN A 50 1.54 -13.90 -1.22
N GLU A 51 1.97 -14.05 0.02
CA GLU A 51 2.91 -13.13 0.65
C GLU A 51 4.21 -13.06 -0.17
N GLY A 52 4.65 -11.86 -0.47
CA GLY A 52 5.85 -11.64 -1.27
C GLY A 52 5.67 -11.89 -2.76
N LEU A 53 4.46 -12.20 -3.21
CA LEU A 53 4.20 -12.50 -4.63
C LEU A 53 3.30 -11.47 -5.27
N ALA A 54 2.14 -11.20 -4.68
CA ALA A 54 1.15 -10.29 -5.26
C ALA A 54 0.50 -9.55 -4.09
N GLU A 55 1.17 -8.52 -3.63
CA GLU A 55 0.70 -7.76 -2.48
C GLU A 55 0.05 -6.46 -2.90
N VAL A 56 -0.84 -5.97 -2.06
CA VAL A 56 -1.36 -4.61 -2.17
C VAL A 56 -0.66 -3.80 -1.08
N GLU A 57 0.00 -2.71 -1.48
CA GLU A 57 0.61 -1.78 -0.54
C GLU A 57 -0.29 -0.57 -0.40
N LEU A 58 -0.79 -0.34 0.81
CA LEU A 58 -1.55 0.87 1.12
C LEU A 58 -0.58 1.90 1.69
N THR A 59 -0.60 3.11 1.14
CA THR A 59 0.18 4.23 1.65
C THR A 59 -0.76 5.22 2.29
N TYR A 60 -0.61 5.41 3.59
CA TYR A 60 -1.35 6.42 4.34
C TYR A 60 -0.40 7.56 4.66
N ASN A 61 -0.56 8.69 3.99
CA ASN A 61 0.21 9.89 4.29
C ASN A 61 -0.48 10.60 5.44
N TRP A 62 0.25 10.78 6.56
CA TRP A 62 -0.30 11.42 7.74
C TRP A 62 -0.67 12.87 7.41
N PRO A 63 -1.79 13.37 7.93
CA PRO A 63 -2.16 14.77 7.70
C PRO A 63 -1.06 15.71 8.18
N PRO A 64 -0.84 16.85 7.48
CA PRO A 64 0.11 17.85 7.96
C PRO A 64 -0.30 18.32 9.35
N GLU A 65 0.70 18.68 10.17
CA GLU A 65 0.44 19.15 11.53
C GLU A 65 -0.40 20.43 11.57
N ASP A 66 -0.29 21.26 10.53
CA ASP A 66 -0.94 22.55 10.44
C ASP A 66 -1.84 22.67 9.21
N GLY A 67 -2.34 21.55 8.69
CA GLY A 67 -3.15 21.56 7.49
C GLY A 67 -4.16 20.42 7.48
N GLU A 68 -4.89 20.31 6.36
CA GLU A 68 -5.87 19.26 6.17
C GLU A 68 -5.29 18.09 5.40
N ALA A 69 -5.84 16.90 5.64
CA ALA A 69 -5.45 15.71 4.89
C ALA A 69 -5.80 15.89 3.40
N GLU A 70 -4.94 15.35 2.54
CA GLU A 70 -5.20 15.36 1.11
C GLU A 70 -6.39 14.45 0.80
N VAL A 71 -7.28 14.93 -0.07
CA VAL A 71 -8.36 14.12 -0.63
C VAL A 71 -7.90 13.69 -2.01
N TYR A 72 -7.75 12.38 -2.22
CA TYR A 72 -7.20 11.86 -3.46
C TYR A 72 -8.27 11.83 -4.55
N GLY A 73 -8.06 12.65 -5.57
CA GLY A 73 -8.89 12.68 -6.75
C GLY A 73 -8.03 12.78 -8.00
N GLY A 74 -8.64 12.72 -9.17
CA GLY A 74 -7.92 12.88 -10.42
C GLY A 74 -6.81 11.86 -10.64
N GLY A 75 -6.94 10.65 -10.11
CA GLY A 75 -5.93 9.60 -10.24
C GLY A 75 -4.84 9.65 -9.19
N ARG A 76 -4.89 10.57 -8.26
CA ARG A 76 -3.85 10.78 -7.25
C ARG A 76 -3.74 9.60 -6.27
N ASN A 77 -4.80 8.80 -6.13
CA ASN A 77 -4.77 7.64 -5.25
C ASN A 77 -3.91 6.50 -5.81
N PHE A 78 -3.76 6.38 -7.13
CA PHE A 78 -2.89 5.35 -7.69
C PHE A 78 -1.44 5.73 -7.44
N GLY A 79 -0.64 4.76 -7.00
CA GLY A 79 0.77 4.99 -6.73
C GLY A 79 1.68 4.37 -7.78
N HIS A 80 1.93 3.07 -7.68
CA HIS A 80 2.88 2.41 -8.59
C HIS A 80 2.67 0.91 -8.61
N LEU A 81 3.28 0.29 -9.62
CA LEU A 81 3.46 -1.16 -9.68
C LEU A 81 4.94 -1.44 -9.44
N ALA A 82 5.26 -2.49 -8.69
CA ALA A 82 6.64 -2.84 -8.39
C ALA A 82 6.97 -4.23 -8.89
N TYR A 83 8.10 -4.34 -9.58
CA TYR A 83 8.61 -5.62 -10.09
C TYR A 83 10.05 -5.78 -9.68
N ARG A 84 10.42 -7.00 -9.33
CA ARG A 84 11.83 -7.34 -9.12
C ARG A 84 12.32 -8.04 -10.36
N VAL A 85 13.49 -7.64 -10.82
CA VAL A 85 14.16 -8.30 -11.94
C VAL A 85 15.55 -8.74 -11.50
N ASP A 86 16.08 -9.77 -12.14
CA ASP A 86 17.40 -10.31 -11.78
C ASP A 86 18.53 -9.62 -12.55
N ASP A 87 18.23 -8.94 -13.65
CA ASP A 87 19.25 -8.29 -14.45
C ASP A 87 18.61 -7.18 -15.28
N ILE A 88 19.26 -6.05 -15.34
CA ILE A 88 18.92 -4.92 -16.17
C ILE A 88 20.07 -4.63 -17.12
#